data_09a57a86e184314b4f85576aa7f36a1e
#
_entry.id   09a57a86e184314b4f85576aa7f36a1e
#
_cell.length_a   1.000
_cell.length_b   1.000
_cell.length_c   1.000
_cell.angle_alpha   90.00
_cell.angle_beta   90.00
_cell.angle_gamma   90.00
#
_symmetry.space_group_name_H-M   'P 1'
#
loop_
_entity.id
_entity.type
_entity.pdbx_description
1 polymer ?
#
loop_
_entity_poly.entity_id
_entity_poly.type
_entity_poly.pdbx_seq_one_letter_code
_entity_poly.pdbx_strand_id
1 'polypeptide(L)'
;MSVTRSGKIRSLVLTLAMLPLAALSSQAHAQFVHPKIKSKETTIRTVVVLPAKVNIVRDSMKGPEGMAAESDELSGRVEKMVTEVLSKEKNVTTQNPPAAGQESQPNYNVADFQSKFDDLLPKIMKKRSDVKTGRFSMGDEVLNLNLEKSTDAIVFIRGEGKKLTGGKTAFTLLVGGAPAYLTLRIGIVDARTGDVLVYTDPTFAGDPTTAVDRLRKALKDGLKKLPMVNSQ
;
A
#
# COMPACT_ATOMS: atom_id res chain seq x y z
N MET A 1 -7.61 -62.89 -58.83
CA MET A 1 -8.19 -61.55 -58.56
C MET A 1 -7.90 -61.18 -57.12
N SER A 2 -6.88 -60.34 -56.91
CA SER A 2 -6.42 -59.91 -55.58
C SER A 2 -6.69 -58.45 -55.45
N VAL A 3 -7.46 -58.03 -54.45
CA VAL A 3 -7.76 -56.62 -54.16
C VAL A 3 -7.09 -56.26 -52.81
N THR A 4 -5.98 -55.57 -52.93
CA THR A 4 -5.23 -55.00 -51.80
C THR A 4 -5.90 -53.68 -51.39
N ARG A 5 -6.46 -53.62 -50.19
CA ARG A 5 -6.96 -52.37 -49.57
C ARG A 5 -5.85 -51.77 -48.69
N SER A 6 -5.28 -50.69 -49.17
CA SER A 6 -4.36 -49.83 -48.44
C SER A 6 -5.13 -48.97 -47.47
N GLY A 7 -4.96 -49.20 -46.16
CA GLY A 7 -5.53 -48.37 -45.10
C GLY A 7 -4.57 -47.20 -44.78
N LYS A 8 -4.96 -45.99 -45.13
CA LYS A 8 -4.27 -44.74 -44.72
C LYS A 8 -4.61 -44.43 -43.26
N ILE A 9 -3.63 -44.64 -42.37
CA ILE A 9 -3.67 -44.16 -40.99
C ILE A 9 -3.45 -42.63 -41.03
N ARG A 10 -4.53 -41.88 -40.80
CA ARG A 10 -4.41 -40.44 -40.57
C ARG A 10 -3.94 -40.21 -39.15
N SER A 11 -2.66 -39.81 -39.02
CA SER A 11 -2.09 -39.29 -37.78
C SER A 11 -2.83 -37.99 -37.42
N LEU A 12 -3.66 -38.03 -36.39
CA LEU A 12 -4.28 -36.86 -35.76
C LEU A 12 -3.23 -36.24 -34.83
N VAL A 13 -2.50 -35.25 -35.34
CA VAL A 13 -1.58 -34.44 -34.53
C VAL A 13 -2.46 -33.51 -33.68
N LEU A 14 -2.63 -33.90 -32.41
CA LEU A 14 -3.29 -33.10 -31.40
C LEU A 14 -2.32 -31.99 -30.98
N THR A 15 -2.41 -30.84 -31.65
CA THR A 15 -1.67 -29.63 -31.29
C THR A 15 -2.32 -29.05 -30.02
N LEU A 16 -1.78 -29.43 -28.85
CA LEU A 16 -2.14 -28.84 -27.58
C LEU A 16 -1.62 -27.40 -27.57
N ALA A 17 -2.49 -26.44 -27.91
CA ALA A 17 -2.21 -25.04 -27.80
C ALA A 17 -2.07 -24.69 -26.30
N MET A 18 -0.83 -24.62 -25.82
CA MET A 18 -0.50 -23.96 -24.56
C MET A 18 -0.79 -22.47 -24.72
N LEU A 19 -2.00 -22.07 -24.31
CA LEU A 19 -2.28 -20.66 -24.04
C LEU A 19 -1.35 -20.19 -22.92
N PRO A 20 -0.54 -19.14 -23.12
CA PRO A 20 0.21 -18.54 -22.03
C PRO A 20 -0.78 -17.89 -21.06
N LEU A 21 -0.99 -18.51 -19.90
CA LEU A 21 -1.73 -17.94 -18.78
C LEU A 21 -0.87 -16.84 -18.12
N ALA A 22 -0.50 -15.84 -18.90
CA ALA A 22 0.17 -14.62 -18.43
C ALA A 22 -0.83 -13.47 -18.31
N ALA A 23 -2.02 -13.76 -17.79
CA ALA A 23 -2.85 -12.74 -17.19
C ALA A 23 -2.33 -12.45 -15.77
N LEU A 24 -1.11 -11.88 -15.69
CA LEU A 24 -0.71 -11.09 -14.55
C LEU A 24 -1.64 -9.87 -14.55
N SER A 25 -2.81 -10.07 -13.93
CA SER A 25 -3.73 -8.99 -13.64
C SER A 25 -2.93 -7.94 -12.88
N SER A 26 -2.59 -6.87 -13.56
CA SER A 26 -2.19 -5.61 -12.97
C SER A 26 -3.33 -5.24 -12.03
N GLN A 27 -3.21 -5.57 -10.75
CA GLN A 27 -4.18 -5.16 -9.75
C GLN A 27 -4.17 -3.65 -9.79
N ALA A 28 -5.21 -3.07 -10.38
CA ALA A 28 -5.42 -1.64 -10.40
C ALA A 28 -5.54 -1.20 -8.93
N HIS A 29 -4.47 -0.63 -8.40
CA HIS A 29 -4.47 -0.12 -7.03
C HIS A 29 -5.53 0.97 -6.94
N ALA A 30 -6.58 0.69 -6.17
CA ALA A 30 -7.67 1.63 -6.01
C ALA A 30 -7.18 2.81 -5.16
N GLN A 31 -7.17 3.98 -5.77
CA GLN A 31 -6.93 5.23 -5.06
C GLN A 31 -8.23 6.01 -4.96
N PHE A 32 -8.60 6.35 -3.74
CA PHE A 32 -9.80 7.11 -3.40
C PHE A 32 -9.37 8.50 -2.99
N VAL A 33 -9.90 9.51 -3.68
CA VAL A 33 -9.52 10.93 -3.51
C VAL A 33 -10.76 11.72 -3.12
N HIS A 34 -10.64 12.50 -2.05
CA HIS A 34 -11.68 13.37 -1.53
C HIS A 34 -12.10 14.43 -2.55
N PRO A 35 -13.37 14.88 -2.55
CA PRO A 35 -13.86 15.92 -3.47
C PRO A 35 -13.03 17.21 -3.43
N LYS A 36 -12.67 17.71 -2.25
CA LYS A 36 -11.87 18.93 -2.06
C LYS A 36 -10.53 18.92 -2.81
N ILE A 37 -9.91 17.75 -2.96
CA ILE A 37 -8.68 17.60 -3.75
C ILE A 37 -8.99 17.68 -5.25
N LYS A 38 -10.11 17.07 -5.68
CA LYS A 38 -10.50 17.07 -7.10
C LYS A 38 -10.95 18.44 -7.58
N SER A 39 -11.69 19.17 -6.73
CA SER A 39 -12.14 20.55 -6.99
C SER A 39 -11.02 21.57 -6.86
N LYS A 40 -9.84 21.17 -6.37
CA LYS A 40 -8.71 22.04 -6.04
C LYS A 40 -9.00 23.04 -4.91
N GLU A 41 -10.01 22.81 -4.11
CA GLU A 41 -10.28 23.58 -2.88
C GLU A 41 -9.18 23.38 -1.83
N THR A 42 -8.61 22.19 -1.81
CA THR A 42 -7.47 21.84 -0.96
C THR A 42 -6.32 21.37 -1.83
N THR A 43 -5.14 21.95 -1.62
CA THR A 43 -3.89 21.55 -2.25
C THR A 43 -2.94 21.03 -1.17
N ILE A 44 -2.35 19.87 -1.36
CA ILE A 44 -1.40 19.27 -0.42
C ILE A 44 0.00 19.67 -0.89
N ARG A 45 0.63 20.64 -0.23
CA ARG A 45 1.98 21.14 -0.52
C ARG A 45 3.01 20.64 0.48
N THR A 46 2.61 20.58 1.75
CA THR A 46 3.47 20.19 2.86
C THR A 46 2.77 19.11 3.69
N VAL A 47 3.49 18.03 3.95
CA VAL A 47 2.97 16.91 4.75
C VAL A 47 3.94 16.51 5.85
N VAL A 48 3.39 16.07 6.96
CA VAL A 48 4.12 15.33 7.99
C VAL A 48 3.93 13.85 7.71
N VAL A 49 5.02 13.09 7.57
CA VAL A 49 4.98 11.63 7.41
C VAL A 49 5.20 10.99 8.77
N LEU A 50 4.17 10.31 9.28
CA LEU A 50 4.29 9.57 10.52
C LEU A 50 5.05 8.25 10.31
N PRO A 51 5.74 7.73 11.34
CA PRO A 51 6.46 6.48 11.26
C PRO A 51 5.57 5.36 10.70
N ALA A 52 6.05 4.66 9.71
CA ALA A 52 5.32 3.55 9.13
C ALA A 52 5.26 2.37 10.12
N LYS A 53 4.16 1.60 10.07
CA LYS A 53 4.01 0.37 10.85
C LYS A 53 3.65 -0.77 9.91
N VAL A 54 4.62 -1.62 9.62
CA VAL A 54 4.48 -2.78 8.73
C VAL A 54 4.72 -4.04 9.53
N ASN A 55 3.78 -4.97 9.48
CA ASN A 55 3.90 -6.28 10.12
C ASN A 55 4.09 -7.36 9.07
N ILE A 56 5.13 -8.18 9.25
CA ILE A 56 5.40 -9.33 8.40
C ILE A 56 5.27 -10.60 9.21
N VAL A 57 4.63 -11.60 8.62
CA VAL A 57 4.63 -12.97 9.14
C VAL A 57 5.36 -13.89 8.17
N ARG A 58 6.18 -14.78 8.72
CA ARG A 58 6.74 -15.91 7.98
C ARG A 58 5.75 -17.06 8.05
N ASP A 59 5.24 -17.48 6.90
CA ASP A 59 4.37 -18.64 6.83
C ASP A 59 5.19 -19.88 6.47
N SER A 60 5.33 -20.78 7.43
CA SER A 60 6.07 -22.01 7.32
C SER A 60 5.15 -23.24 7.38
N MET A 61 5.69 -24.43 7.16
CA MET A 61 4.95 -25.69 7.34
C MET A 61 4.47 -25.90 8.80
N LYS A 62 5.12 -25.22 9.75
CA LYS A 62 4.75 -25.26 11.18
C LYS A 62 3.71 -24.20 11.57
N GLY A 63 3.32 -23.30 10.65
CA GLY A 63 2.40 -22.21 10.86
C GLY A 63 3.04 -20.83 10.70
N PRO A 64 2.26 -19.75 10.92
CA PRO A 64 2.73 -18.37 10.84
C PRO A 64 3.58 -17.99 12.05
N GLU A 65 4.65 -17.24 11.84
CA GLU A 65 5.58 -16.72 12.83
C GLU A 65 5.83 -15.23 12.56
N GLY A 66 5.72 -14.39 13.58
CA GLY A 66 6.01 -12.96 13.47
C GLY A 66 7.50 -12.70 13.23
N MET A 67 7.81 -11.71 12.40
CA MET A 67 9.17 -11.32 12.03
C MET A 67 9.43 -9.88 12.46
N ALA A 68 9.68 -9.65 13.76
CA ALA A 68 9.77 -8.31 14.33
C ALA A 68 10.89 -7.46 13.69
N ALA A 69 12.11 -7.99 13.64
CA ALA A 69 13.26 -7.25 13.08
C ALA A 69 13.06 -6.87 11.61
N GLU A 70 12.57 -7.81 10.78
CA GLU A 70 12.28 -7.54 9.38
C GLU A 70 11.08 -6.59 9.20
N SER A 71 10.12 -6.63 10.12
CA SER A 71 8.98 -5.69 10.14
C SER A 71 9.45 -4.27 10.41
N ASP A 72 10.35 -4.08 11.37
CA ASP A 72 10.92 -2.78 11.71
C ASP A 72 11.78 -2.24 10.56
N GLU A 73 12.66 -3.07 9.98
CA GLU A 73 13.47 -2.68 8.82
C GLU A 73 12.60 -2.28 7.63
N LEU A 74 11.55 -3.08 7.34
CA LEU A 74 10.65 -2.79 6.23
C LEU A 74 9.81 -1.54 6.50
N SER A 75 9.41 -1.28 7.75
CA SER A 75 8.71 -0.06 8.13
C SER A 75 9.53 1.18 7.78
N GLY A 76 10.79 1.26 8.20
CA GLY A 76 11.69 2.36 7.85
C GLY A 76 11.93 2.48 6.33
N ARG A 77 12.03 1.35 5.63
CA ARG A 77 12.19 1.34 4.16
C ARG A 77 10.96 1.89 3.45
N VAL A 78 9.76 1.46 3.85
CA VAL A 78 8.49 1.93 3.28
C VAL A 78 8.29 3.42 3.52
N GLU A 79 8.54 3.89 4.75
CA GLU A 79 8.47 5.31 5.09
C GLU A 79 9.37 6.16 4.18
N LYS A 80 10.64 5.76 4.04
CA LYS A 80 11.59 6.43 3.15
C LYS A 80 11.10 6.45 1.69
N MET A 81 10.57 5.33 1.19
CA MET A 81 10.07 5.25 -0.17
C MET A 81 8.83 6.14 -0.39
N VAL A 82 7.89 6.18 0.57
CA VAL A 82 6.72 7.07 0.49
C VAL A 82 7.16 8.53 0.48
N THR A 83 8.08 8.91 1.37
CA THR A 83 8.69 10.24 1.42
C THR A 83 9.35 10.61 0.08
N GLU A 84 10.12 9.69 -0.52
CA GLU A 84 10.74 9.90 -1.82
C GLU A 84 9.72 10.08 -2.94
N VAL A 85 8.66 9.28 -2.97
CA VAL A 85 7.59 9.41 -3.98
C VAL A 85 6.85 10.73 -3.84
N LEU A 86 6.52 11.14 -2.61
CA LEU A 86 5.85 12.41 -2.36
C LEU A 86 6.72 13.60 -2.74
N SER A 87 7.99 13.61 -2.33
CA SER A 87 8.88 14.73 -2.60
C SER A 87 9.33 14.81 -4.06
N LYS A 88 9.80 13.71 -4.64
CA LYS A 88 10.42 13.72 -5.98
C LYS A 88 9.41 13.64 -7.13
N GLU A 89 8.29 12.93 -6.93
CA GLU A 89 7.32 12.70 -8.02
C GLU A 89 6.05 13.52 -7.89
N LYS A 90 5.75 14.02 -6.68
CA LYS A 90 4.57 14.84 -6.43
C LYS A 90 4.91 16.27 -6.07
N ASN A 91 6.20 16.59 -5.90
CA ASN A 91 6.70 17.92 -5.52
C ASN A 91 6.07 18.41 -4.18
N VAL A 92 5.85 17.48 -3.27
CA VAL A 92 5.30 17.73 -1.95
C VAL A 92 6.46 17.85 -0.95
N THR A 93 6.49 18.92 -0.18
CA THR A 93 7.44 19.06 0.93
C THR A 93 7.08 18.08 2.04
N THR A 94 8.03 17.24 2.44
CA THR A 94 7.83 16.27 3.51
C THR A 94 8.57 16.70 4.77
N GLN A 95 7.91 16.63 5.90
CA GLN A 95 8.43 16.95 7.23
C GLN A 95 8.38 15.70 8.12
N ASN A 96 9.32 15.61 9.05
CA ASN A 96 9.24 14.61 10.10
C ASN A 96 8.22 15.05 11.17
N PRO A 97 7.60 14.11 11.89
CA PRO A 97 6.79 14.47 13.03
C PRO A 97 7.63 15.22 14.09
N PRO A 98 7.02 16.15 14.83
CA PRO A 98 7.71 16.80 15.94
C PRO A 98 8.31 15.77 16.89
N ALA A 99 9.50 16.04 17.45
CA ALA A 99 10.13 15.14 18.40
C ALA A 99 9.28 15.06 19.69
N ALA A 100 9.06 13.85 20.19
CA ALA A 100 8.42 13.66 21.49
C ALA A 100 9.25 14.32 22.59
N GLY A 101 8.61 15.09 23.49
CA GLY A 101 9.29 15.69 24.65
C GLY A 101 9.81 17.12 24.45
N GLN A 102 9.46 17.83 23.39
CA GLN A 102 9.65 19.27 23.37
C GLN A 102 8.72 19.92 24.42
N GLU A 103 9.29 20.76 25.29
CA GLU A 103 8.59 21.38 26.43
C GLU A 103 7.30 22.14 26.06
N SER A 104 7.15 22.53 24.80
CA SER A 104 5.95 23.18 24.26
C SER A 104 4.77 22.24 23.96
N GLN A 105 4.94 20.92 24.10
CA GLN A 105 3.92 19.95 23.74
C GLN A 105 3.83 18.77 24.72
N PRO A 106 3.35 18.98 25.94
CA PRO A 106 3.35 17.94 27.00
C PRO A 106 2.46 16.74 26.71
N ASN A 107 1.54 16.83 25.73
CA ASN A 107 0.53 15.80 25.45
C ASN A 107 0.65 15.16 24.04
N TYR A 108 1.76 15.40 23.34
CA TYR A 108 1.93 14.85 22.02
C TYR A 108 2.40 13.39 22.04
N ASN A 109 1.55 12.49 21.57
CA ASN A 109 1.91 11.09 21.40
C ASN A 109 1.56 10.61 19.98
N VAL A 110 2.58 10.43 19.14
CA VAL A 110 2.42 9.88 17.78
C VAL A 110 1.67 8.55 17.80
N ALA A 111 1.92 7.73 18.82
CA ALA A 111 1.31 6.40 18.92
C ALA A 111 -0.21 6.50 19.11
N ASP A 112 -0.70 7.46 19.90
CA ASP A 112 -2.15 7.67 20.11
C ASP A 112 -2.83 8.09 18.81
N PHE A 113 -2.17 8.97 18.05
CA PHE A 113 -2.65 9.39 16.73
C PHE A 113 -2.71 8.23 15.74
N GLN A 114 -1.68 7.42 15.75
CA GLN A 114 -1.63 6.23 14.91
C GLN A 114 -2.72 5.23 15.30
N SER A 115 -2.99 5.06 16.59
CA SER A 115 -4.08 4.22 17.09
C SER A 115 -5.45 4.68 16.59
N LYS A 116 -5.71 5.99 16.60
CA LYS A 116 -6.98 6.54 16.08
C LYS A 116 -7.16 6.30 14.58
N PHE A 117 -6.09 6.41 13.81
CA PHE A 117 -6.13 6.02 12.40
C PHE A 117 -6.38 4.50 12.26
N ASP A 118 -5.78 3.69 13.12
CA ASP A 118 -5.99 2.24 13.14
C ASP A 118 -7.45 1.88 13.45
N ASP A 119 -8.15 2.63 14.30
CA ASP A 119 -9.59 2.48 14.58
C ASP A 119 -10.49 2.91 13.40
N LEU A 120 -10.03 3.88 12.62
CA LEU A 120 -10.73 4.34 11.42
C LEU A 120 -10.54 3.41 10.22
N LEU A 121 -9.38 2.80 10.14
CA LEU A 121 -8.95 1.99 8.98
C LEU A 121 -9.92 0.85 8.62
N PRO A 122 -10.46 0.04 9.55
CA PRO A 122 -11.46 -0.98 9.22
C PRO A 122 -12.74 -0.42 8.59
N LYS A 123 -13.15 0.77 9.02
CA LYS A 123 -14.34 1.48 8.47
C LYS A 123 -14.07 1.91 7.04
N ILE A 124 -12.89 2.49 6.78
CA ILE A 124 -12.44 2.87 5.44
C ILE A 124 -12.38 1.63 4.55
N MET A 125 -11.75 0.55 5.01
CA MET A 125 -11.60 -0.69 4.25
C MET A 125 -12.94 -1.31 3.85
N LYS A 126 -13.95 -1.22 4.72
CA LYS A 126 -15.30 -1.72 4.46
C LYS A 126 -16.05 -0.88 3.42
N LYS A 127 -15.80 0.45 3.37
CA LYS A 127 -16.52 1.40 2.52
C LYS A 127 -15.58 2.41 1.84
N ARG A 128 -14.56 1.90 1.16
CA ARG A 128 -13.49 2.74 0.54
C ARG A 128 -14.03 3.85 -0.35
N SER A 129 -15.15 3.60 -1.05
CA SER A 129 -15.80 4.60 -1.91
C SER A 129 -16.25 5.85 -1.15
N ASP A 130 -16.51 5.74 0.14
CA ASP A 130 -17.01 6.84 0.97
C ASP A 130 -15.93 7.91 1.22
N VAL A 131 -14.64 7.63 0.98
CA VAL A 131 -13.58 8.65 0.90
C VAL A 131 -13.89 9.66 -0.21
N LYS A 132 -14.46 9.20 -1.35
CA LYS A 132 -14.83 10.06 -2.48
C LYS A 132 -16.01 11.00 -2.17
N THR A 133 -16.68 10.81 -1.07
CA THR A 133 -17.82 11.63 -0.62
C THR A 133 -17.51 12.42 0.66
N GLY A 134 -16.25 12.33 1.15
CA GLY A 134 -15.81 13.07 2.34
C GLY A 134 -16.41 12.56 3.66
N ARG A 135 -16.77 11.29 3.75
CA ARG A 135 -17.44 10.72 4.93
C ARG A 135 -16.51 10.26 6.04
N PHE A 136 -15.21 10.22 5.78
CA PHE A 136 -14.24 9.78 6.77
C PHE A 136 -13.42 10.94 7.29
N SER A 137 -13.41 11.10 8.60
CA SER A 137 -12.62 12.10 9.30
C SER A 137 -12.11 11.52 10.62
N MET A 138 -10.93 11.96 11.03
CA MET A 138 -10.40 11.80 12.38
C MET A 138 -10.91 12.90 13.33
N GLY A 139 -11.62 13.91 12.81
CA GLY A 139 -12.12 15.03 13.56
C GLY A 139 -11.03 15.99 14.03
N ASP A 140 -11.40 16.89 14.95
CA ASP A 140 -10.54 17.97 15.47
C ASP A 140 -9.33 17.45 16.27
N GLU A 141 -9.28 16.18 16.55
CA GLU A 141 -8.16 15.58 17.28
C GLU A 141 -6.82 15.74 16.55
N VAL A 142 -6.85 15.93 15.22
CA VAL A 142 -5.65 16.25 14.44
C VAL A 142 -4.96 17.53 14.92
N LEU A 143 -5.70 18.47 15.50
CA LEU A 143 -5.18 19.74 16.03
C LEU A 143 -4.27 19.51 17.26
N ASN A 144 -4.47 18.41 17.99
CA ASN A 144 -3.63 18.06 19.14
C ASN A 144 -2.18 17.73 18.74
N LEU A 145 -1.92 17.48 17.46
CA LEU A 145 -0.55 17.34 16.93
C LEU A 145 0.22 18.66 16.95
N ASN A 146 -0.45 19.78 17.11
CA ASN A 146 0.13 21.12 17.13
C ASN A 146 1.21 21.30 16.02
N LEU A 147 0.86 20.84 14.82
CA LEU A 147 1.74 20.94 13.67
C LEU A 147 1.93 22.40 13.25
N GLU A 148 3.00 22.68 12.55
CA GLU A 148 3.20 23.98 11.95
C GLU A 148 1.99 24.37 11.08
N LYS A 149 1.59 25.64 11.12
CA LYS A 149 0.47 26.15 10.30
C LYS A 149 0.66 25.93 8.80
N SER A 150 1.90 25.75 8.36
CA SER A 150 2.29 25.41 6.98
C SER A 150 2.01 23.98 6.59
N THR A 151 1.72 23.08 7.54
CA THR A 151 1.42 21.66 7.27
C THR A 151 -0.01 21.53 6.77
N ASP A 152 -0.16 20.98 5.57
CA ASP A 152 -1.48 20.76 4.96
C ASP A 152 -2.07 19.40 5.32
N ALA A 153 -1.23 18.35 5.45
CA ALA A 153 -1.73 17.01 5.70
C ALA A 153 -0.75 16.13 6.48
N ILE A 154 -1.28 15.04 6.99
CA ILE A 154 -0.57 14.00 7.74
C ILE A 154 -0.65 12.70 6.96
N VAL A 155 0.46 12.01 6.80
CA VAL A 155 0.53 10.72 6.09
C VAL A 155 0.66 9.59 7.09
N PHE A 156 -0.31 8.67 7.04
CA PHE A 156 -0.33 7.43 7.81
C PHE A 156 0.02 6.26 6.90
N ILE A 157 0.87 5.36 7.38
CA ILE A 157 1.32 4.20 6.62
C ILE A 157 1.17 2.96 7.49
N ARG A 158 0.38 2.00 7.00
CA ARG A 158 0.21 0.68 7.60
C ARG A 158 0.51 -0.39 6.58
N GLY A 159 1.05 -1.52 7.02
CA GLY A 159 1.38 -2.62 6.12
C GLY A 159 1.17 -3.98 6.76
N GLU A 160 0.73 -4.94 5.96
CA GLU A 160 0.65 -6.35 6.31
C GLU A 160 1.28 -7.17 5.21
N GLY A 161 2.23 -8.01 5.56
CA GLY A 161 2.96 -8.83 4.60
C GLY A 161 3.10 -10.27 5.04
N LYS A 162 3.24 -11.13 4.03
CA LYS A 162 3.51 -12.54 4.23
C LYS A 162 4.74 -12.96 3.43
N LYS A 163 5.68 -13.61 4.11
CA LYS A 163 6.84 -14.27 3.52
C LYS A 163 6.66 -15.78 3.62
N LEU A 164 7.02 -16.52 2.58
CA LEU A 164 6.97 -17.97 2.59
C LEU A 164 8.36 -18.55 2.79
N THR A 165 8.48 -19.65 3.54
CA THR A 165 9.70 -20.47 3.54
C THR A 165 9.82 -21.23 2.24
N GLY A 166 11.05 -21.66 1.86
CA GLY A 166 11.28 -22.39 0.60
C GLY A 166 10.38 -23.61 0.43
N GLY A 167 10.24 -24.45 1.47
CA GLY A 167 9.35 -25.61 1.43
C GLY A 167 7.86 -25.22 1.27
N LYS A 168 7.41 -24.16 1.97
CA LYS A 168 6.04 -23.66 1.85
C LYS A 168 5.80 -23.03 0.48
N THR A 169 6.80 -22.38 -0.11
CA THR A 169 6.71 -21.82 -1.47
C THR A 169 6.46 -22.92 -2.50
N ALA A 170 7.25 -23.99 -2.48
CA ALA A 170 7.07 -25.11 -3.39
C ALA A 170 5.68 -25.75 -3.23
N PHE A 171 5.25 -26.02 -2.01
CA PHE A 171 3.92 -26.55 -1.74
C PHE A 171 2.80 -25.60 -2.20
N THR A 172 2.93 -24.30 -1.91
CA THR A 172 1.94 -23.28 -2.29
C THR A 172 1.76 -23.22 -3.81
N LEU A 173 2.86 -23.31 -4.58
CA LEU A 173 2.78 -23.33 -6.03
C LEU A 173 2.07 -24.59 -6.56
N LEU A 174 2.26 -25.75 -5.92
CA LEU A 174 1.61 -26.99 -6.32
C LEU A 174 0.10 -27.00 -6.07
N VAL A 175 -0.35 -26.38 -4.98
CA VAL A 175 -1.78 -26.40 -4.57
C VAL A 175 -2.53 -25.11 -4.94
N GLY A 176 -1.91 -24.19 -5.68
CA GLY A 176 -2.54 -22.93 -6.09
C GLY A 176 -2.78 -21.97 -4.94
N GLY A 177 -1.99 -22.04 -3.86
CA GLY A 177 -2.11 -21.18 -2.69
C GLY A 177 -1.64 -19.74 -2.94
N ALA A 178 -1.91 -18.84 -1.97
CA ALA A 178 -1.53 -17.44 -2.07
C ALA A 178 -0.01 -17.25 -1.96
N PRO A 179 0.63 -16.55 -2.91
CA PRO A 179 2.06 -16.26 -2.86
C PRO A 179 2.42 -15.33 -1.68
N ALA A 180 3.72 -15.13 -1.47
CA ALA A 180 4.19 -14.03 -0.62
C ALA A 180 3.64 -12.69 -1.15
N TYR A 181 3.33 -11.76 -0.25
CA TYR A 181 2.77 -10.45 -0.63
C TYR A 181 3.05 -9.39 0.44
N LEU A 182 2.89 -8.14 0.05
CA LEU A 182 2.72 -7.01 0.95
C LEU A 182 1.55 -6.16 0.48
N THR A 183 0.65 -5.85 1.40
CA THR A 183 -0.39 -4.83 1.23
C THR A 183 -0.05 -3.65 2.12
N LEU A 184 0.05 -2.47 1.54
CA LEU A 184 0.16 -1.22 2.28
C LEU A 184 -1.19 -0.52 2.30
N ARG A 185 -1.44 0.25 3.36
CA ARG A 185 -2.60 1.12 3.51
C ARG A 185 -2.08 2.50 3.86
N ILE A 186 -2.28 3.43 2.94
CA ILE A 186 -1.78 4.79 3.06
C ILE A 186 -2.97 5.73 3.12
N GLY A 187 -3.08 6.46 4.23
CA GLY A 187 -4.04 7.53 4.42
C GLY A 187 -3.35 8.88 4.44
N ILE A 188 -3.87 9.84 3.69
CA ILE A 188 -3.45 11.24 3.77
C ILE A 188 -4.62 12.01 4.36
N VAL A 189 -4.43 12.62 5.52
CA VAL A 189 -5.45 13.25 6.34
C VAL A 189 -5.17 14.75 6.42
N ASP A 190 -6.19 15.56 6.24
CA ASP A 190 -6.10 17.02 6.39
C ASP A 190 -5.65 17.39 7.80
N ALA A 191 -4.60 18.20 7.92
CA ALA A 191 -4.01 18.56 9.21
C ALA A 191 -4.88 19.52 10.04
N ARG A 192 -5.94 20.10 9.45
CA ARG A 192 -6.82 21.08 10.10
C ARG A 192 -8.20 20.52 10.42
N THR A 193 -8.74 19.68 9.53
CA THR A 193 -10.12 19.18 9.65
C THR A 193 -10.18 17.69 10.01
N GLY A 194 -9.07 16.98 9.90
CA GLY A 194 -9.03 15.53 10.07
C GLY A 194 -9.67 14.73 8.92
N ASP A 195 -10.15 15.38 7.86
CA ASP A 195 -10.76 14.71 6.73
C ASP A 195 -9.75 13.77 6.03
N VAL A 196 -10.18 12.56 5.69
CA VAL A 196 -9.34 11.65 4.89
C VAL A 196 -9.36 12.12 3.43
N LEU A 197 -8.30 12.81 3.04
CA LEU A 197 -8.15 13.41 1.70
C LEU A 197 -7.82 12.37 0.63
N VAL A 198 -6.99 11.40 0.97
CA VAL A 198 -6.59 10.31 0.07
C VAL A 198 -6.48 9.02 0.85
N TYR A 199 -6.98 7.95 0.27
CA TYR A 199 -6.73 6.59 0.73
C TYR A 199 -6.32 5.70 -0.42
N THR A 200 -5.30 4.87 -0.22
CA THR A 200 -4.85 3.88 -1.20
C THR A 200 -4.33 2.64 -0.49
N ASP A 201 -4.52 1.48 -1.13
CA ASP A 201 -4.09 0.19 -0.60
C ASP A 201 -3.27 -0.60 -1.64
N PRO A 202 -2.07 -0.09 -2.03
CA PRO A 202 -1.21 -0.80 -2.95
C PRO A 202 -0.79 -2.16 -2.40
N THR A 203 -0.94 -3.18 -3.24
CA THR A 203 -0.53 -4.56 -2.95
C THR A 203 0.40 -5.04 -4.04
N PHE A 204 1.44 -5.75 -3.69
CA PHE A 204 2.26 -6.47 -4.66
C PHE A 204 2.50 -7.91 -4.21
N ALA A 205 2.65 -8.79 -5.20
CA ALA A 205 3.04 -10.18 -4.99
C ALA A 205 4.56 -10.31 -5.01
N GLY A 206 5.09 -11.06 -4.06
CA GLY A 206 6.52 -11.31 -3.89
C GLY A 206 6.97 -11.16 -2.45
N ASP A 207 8.20 -11.59 -2.16
CA ASP A 207 8.80 -11.44 -0.84
C ASP A 207 8.96 -9.95 -0.50
N PRO A 208 8.29 -9.45 0.57
CA PRO A 208 8.31 -8.04 0.92
C PRO A 208 9.69 -7.54 1.36
N THR A 209 10.58 -8.43 1.79
CA THR A 209 11.91 -8.06 2.27
C THR A 209 12.92 -7.88 1.14
N THR A 210 12.71 -8.50 -0.01
CA THR A 210 13.67 -8.50 -1.12
C THR A 210 13.16 -7.84 -2.40
N ALA A 211 11.84 -7.76 -2.60
CA ALA A 211 11.24 -7.23 -3.84
C ALA A 211 11.14 -5.68 -3.86
N VAL A 212 12.26 -4.99 -3.64
CA VAL A 212 12.36 -3.52 -3.47
C VAL A 212 11.75 -2.74 -4.65
N ASP A 213 12.08 -3.13 -5.89
CA ASP A 213 11.60 -2.43 -7.09
C ASP A 213 10.08 -2.60 -7.29
N ARG A 214 9.55 -3.79 -6.96
CA ARG A 214 8.10 -4.04 -7.01
C ARG A 214 7.37 -3.21 -5.97
N LEU A 215 7.93 -3.09 -4.76
CA LEU A 215 7.40 -2.24 -3.71
C LEU A 215 7.37 -0.77 -4.16
N ARG A 216 8.50 -0.26 -4.70
CA ARG A 216 8.60 1.10 -5.23
C ARG A 216 7.56 1.35 -6.34
N LYS A 217 7.42 0.41 -7.27
CA LYS A 217 6.42 0.50 -8.34
C LYS A 217 4.99 0.55 -7.78
N ALA A 218 4.66 -0.35 -6.83
CA ALA A 218 3.34 -0.38 -6.22
C ALA A 218 3.00 0.93 -5.49
N LEU A 219 3.97 1.53 -4.79
CA LEU A 219 3.82 2.84 -4.14
C LEU A 219 3.58 3.96 -5.16
N LYS A 220 4.35 4.02 -6.24
CA LYS A 220 4.15 4.99 -7.33
C LYS A 220 2.76 4.88 -7.94
N ASP A 221 2.36 3.66 -8.29
CA ASP A 221 1.04 3.39 -8.87
C ASP A 221 -0.08 3.73 -7.86
N GLY A 222 0.10 3.40 -6.58
CA GLY A 222 -0.83 3.72 -5.50
C GLY A 222 -1.02 5.21 -5.24
N LEU A 223 0.00 6.02 -5.45
CA LEU A 223 -0.05 7.48 -5.27
C LEU A 223 -0.22 8.27 -6.59
N LYS A 224 -0.44 7.57 -7.70
CA LYS A 224 -0.49 8.19 -9.03
C LYS A 224 -1.54 9.30 -9.15
N LYS A 225 -2.73 9.13 -8.55
CA LYS A 225 -3.83 10.10 -8.62
C LYS A 225 -3.68 11.28 -7.66
N LEU A 226 -2.69 11.27 -6.77
CA LEU A 226 -2.37 12.44 -5.99
C LEU A 226 -1.88 13.52 -6.97
N PRO A 227 -2.50 14.72 -6.99
CA PRO A 227 -2.09 15.77 -7.90
C PRO A 227 -0.65 16.19 -7.62
N MET A 228 0.10 16.52 -8.67
CA MET A 228 1.39 17.17 -8.52
C MET A 228 1.21 18.59 -8.06
N VAL A 229 2.06 19.06 -7.17
CA VAL A 229 2.14 20.47 -6.80
C VAL A 229 2.94 21.19 -7.88
N ASN A 230 2.29 22.12 -8.58
CA ASN A 230 3.01 22.96 -9.54
C ASN A 230 3.96 23.88 -8.76
N SER A 231 5.23 23.89 -9.14
CA SER A 231 6.19 24.91 -8.69
C SER A 231 5.68 26.27 -9.18
N GLN A 232 5.39 27.15 -8.25
CA GLN A 232 5.14 28.57 -8.57
C GLN A 232 6.48 29.26 -8.76
#